data_e9febe1ab05076afd2bf58b82d52a66a
#
_entry.id   e9febe1ab05076afd2bf58b82d52a66a
#
_cell.length_a   1.000
_cell.length_b   1.000
_cell.length_c   1.000
_cell.angle_alpha   90.00
_cell.angle_beta   90.00
_cell.angle_gamma   90.00
#
_symmetry.space_group_name_H-M   'P 1'
#
loop_
_entity.id
_entity.type
_entity.pdbx_description
1 polymer ?
#
loop_
_entity_poly.entity_id
_entity_poly.type
_entity_poly.pdbx_seq_one_letter_code
_entity_poly.pdbx_strand_id
1 'polypeptide(L)'
;MSEAKAKYLAAKAAFEETFEKHLQNGVEFISDQVFIDPEVEIAPGAVILPGCILRGKTVIGANCVIGPNTLLENTIVEAGSTVNASQCYDSHLGPNNKIGPFTHVRTGTVTDEGVHLGAYVETKNANFAEGNTVSHLTYIGDADVGKYCNFGCGTVTCNYDGKNKSRCTIGDGAFIGCNTNLVAPVRVGKGAYTAAGSTITTDIPDNALAIERGRETIKEGYAEKKLKARTEKFEAIHGK
;
A
#
# COMPACT_ATOMS: atom_id res chain seq x y z
N MET A 1 4.36 -45.48 0.55
CA MET A 1 4.63 -44.03 0.67
C MET A 1 3.36 -43.36 1.19
N SER A 2 3.44 -42.52 2.21
CA SER A 2 2.23 -41.83 2.72
C SER A 2 1.63 -40.88 1.66
N GLU A 3 0.31 -40.66 1.71
CA GLU A 3 -0.39 -39.73 0.81
C GLU A 3 0.21 -38.30 0.87
N ALA A 4 0.54 -37.81 2.08
CA ALA A 4 1.18 -36.51 2.27
C ALA A 4 2.54 -36.42 1.57
N LYS A 5 3.35 -37.50 1.63
CA LYS A 5 4.64 -37.53 0.93
C LYS A 5 4.46 -37.55 -0.59
N ALA A 6 3.44 -38.28 -1.09
CA ALA A 6 3.14 -38.27 -2.52
C ALA A 6 2.69 -36.89 -3.01
N LYS A 7 1.81 -36.21 -2.27
CA LYS A 7 1.41 -34.80 -2.57
C LYS A 7 2.59 -33.83 -2.56
N TYR A 8 3.47 -33.92 -1.57
CA TYR A 8 4.67 -33.12 -1.49
C TYR A 8 5.60 -33.31 -2.69
N LEU A 9 5.86 -34.57 -3.08
CA LEU A 9 6.74 -34.86 -4.21
C LEU A 9 6.15 -34.38 -5.54
N ALA A 10 4.84 -34.51 -5.73
CA ALA A 10 4.16 -33.99 -6.92
C ALA A 10 4.22 -32.44 -6.99
N ALA A 11 3.98 -31.77 -5.87
CA ALA A 11 4.10 -30.30 -5.79
C ALA A 11 5.54 -29.82 -6.05
N LYS A 12 6.52 -30.54 -5.52
CA LYS A 12 7.93 -30.25 -5.75
C LYS A 12 8.31 -30.38 -7.22
N ALA A 13 7.88 -31.46 -7.87
CA ALA A 13 8.14 -31.69 -9.29
C ALA A 13 7.49 -30.60 -10.18
N ALA A 14 6.25 -30.21 -9.89
CA ALA A 14 5.55 -29.13 -10.57
C ALA A 14 6.26 -27.78 -10.40
N PHE A 15 6.76 -27.49 -9.19
CA PHE A 15 7.56 -26.30 -8.93
C PHE A 15 8.87 -26.32 -9.74
N GLU A 16 9.61 -27.42 -9.74
CA GLU A 16 10.87 -27.53 -10.49
C GLU A 16 10.66 -27.31 -11.99
N GLU A 17 9.59 -27.86 -12.56
CA GLU A 17 9.21 -27.64 -13.96
C GLU A 17 8.87 -26.16 -14.24
N THR A 18 8.06 -25.54 -13.38
CA THR A 18 7.66 -24.12 -13.50
C THR A 18 8.86 -23.18 -13.36
N PHE A 19 9.72 -23.45 -12.38
CA PHE A 19 10.93 -22.67 -12.13
C PHE A 19 11.90 -22.71 -13.32
N GLU A 20 12.17 -23.90 -13.84
CA GLU A 20 13.02 -24.11 -15.01
C GLU A 20 12.47 -23.41 -16.27
N LYS A 21 11.14 -23.51 -16.51
CA LYS A 21 10.45 -22.79 -17.59
C LYS A 21 10.74 -21.29 -17.53
N HIS A 22 10.66 -20.67 -16.36
CA HIS A 22 10.90 -19.24 -16.22
C HIS A 22 12.39 -18.86 -16.36
N LEU A 23 13.31 -19.69 -15.85
CA LEU A 23 14.75 -19.52 -16.10
C LEU A 23 15.06 -19.52 -17.60
N GLN A 24 14.52 -20.48 -18.33
CA GLN A 24 14.72 -20.58 -19.80
C GLN A 24 14.08 -19.41 -20.55
N ASN A 25 13.02 -18.81 -19.99
CA ASN A 25 12.38 -17.61 -20.52
C ASN A 25 13.13 -16.31 -20.19
N GLY A 26 14.28 -16.36 -19.51
CA GLY A 26 15.08 -15.18 -19.21
C GLY A 26 14.63 -14.40 -17.98
N VAL A 27 13.97 -15.07 -17.04
CA VAL A 27 13.70 -14.52 -15.71
C VAL A 27 14.91 -14.72 -14.80
N GLU A 28 15.33 -13.70 -14.09
CA GLU A 28 16.43 -13.78 -13.13
C GLU A 28 15.90 -14.13 -11.73
N PHE A 29 16.40 -15.24 -11.16
CA PHE A 29 16.13 -15.62 -9.77
C PHE A 29 17.42 -15.48 -8.96
N ILE A 30 17.36 -14.73 -7.86
CA ILE A 30 18.50 -14.56 -6.94
C ILE A 30 18.67 -15.79 -6.04
N SER A 31 17.60 -16.59 -5.88
CA SER A 31 17.58 -17.82 -5.08
C SER A 31 16.41 -18.71 -5.50
N ASP A 32 16.53 -20.00 -5.23
CA ASP A 32 15.43 -20.98 -5.35
C ASP A 32 14.43 -20.94 -4.18
N GLN A 33 14.66 -20.07 -3.20
CA GLN A 33 13.74 -19.89 -2.06
C GLN A 33 12.52 -19.04 -2.45
N VAL A 34 11.77 -19.53 -3.42
CA VAL A 34 10.56 -18.90 -3.95
C VAL A 34 9.48 -19.97 -4.11
N PHE A 35 8.21 -19.55 -4.13
CA PHE A 35 7.10 -20.41 -4.49
C PHE A 35 6.37 -19.82 -5.69
N ILE A 36 6.13 -20.61 -6.73
CA ILE A 36 5.50 -20.17 -7.97
C ILE A 36 4.46 -21.20 -8.39
N ASP A 37 3.20 -20.79 -8.45
CA ASP A 37 2.13 -21.62 -9.01
C ASP A 37 2.32 -21.81 -10.52
N PRO A 38 1.91 -22.96 -11.10
CA PRO A 38 2.09 -23.24 -12.53
C PRO A 38 1.42 -22.27 -13.49
N GLU A 39 0.36 -21.57 -13.03
CA GLU A 39 -0.40 -20.60 -13.82
C GLU A 39 0.23 -19.20 -13.85
N VAL A 40 1.27 -18.96 -13.05
CA VAL A 40 1.97 -17.67 -13.00
C VAL A 40 2.74 -17.44 -14.31
N GLU A 41 2.61 -16.24 -14.83
CA GLU A 41 3.37 -15.80 -16.01
C GLU A 41 4.39 -14.72 -15.61
N ILE A 42 5.64 -14.90 -16.02
CA ILE A 42 6.72 -13.94 -15.75
C ILE A 42 7.43 -13.62 -17.05
N ALA A 43 7.48 -12.36 -17.41
CA ALA A 43 8.13 -11.89 -18.63
C ALA A 43 9.66 -11.88 -18.49
N PRO A 44 10.40 -11.97 -19.59
CA PRO A 44 11.87 -11.88 -19.61
C PRO A 44 12.39 -10.59 -18.98
N GLY A 45 13.56 -10.67 -18.33
CA GLY A 45 14.20 -9.54 -17.66
C GLY A 45 13.61 -9.17 -16.30
N ALA A 46 12.56 -9.85 -15.86
CA ALA A 46 12.10 -9.70 -14.47
C ALA A 46 13.07 -10.36 -13.50
N VAL A 47 13.24 -9.73 -12.32
CA VAL A 47 14.12 -10.21 -11.23
C VAL A 47 13.26 -10.61 -10.04
N ILE A 48 13.39 -11.85 -9.58
CA ILE A 48 12.66 -12.39 -8.43
C ILE A 48 13.62 -12.62 -7.27
N LEU A 49 13.39 -11.91 -6.17
CA LEU A 49 14.19 -11.99 -4.96
C LEU A 49 13.70 -13.09 -4.00
N PRO A 50 14.52 -13.52 -3.04
CA PRO A 50 14.17 -14.61 -2.12
C PRO A 50 12.89 -14.36 -1.30
N GLY A 51 12.20 -15.43 -0.95
CA GLY A 51 10.99 -15.41 -0.11
C GLY A 51 9.72 -14.97 -0.83
N CYS A 52 9.75 -14.85 -2.16
CA CYS A 52 8.54 -14.52 -2.92
C CYS A 52 7.58 -15.71 -3.00
N ILE A 53 6.29 -15.41 -2.91
CA ILE A 53 5.17 -16.35 -3.10
C ILE A 53 4.29 -15.80 -4.22
N LEU A 54 4.32 -16.45 -5.38
CA LEU A 54 3.59 -16.04 -6.58
C LEU A 54 2.50 -17.06 -6.88
N ARG A 55 1.25 -16.64 -6.82
CA ARG A 55 0.10 -17.55 -6.83
C ARG A 55 -0.97 -17.18 -7.86
N GLY A 56 -1.73 -18.22 -8.19
CA GLY A 56 -2.90 -18.11 -9.07
C GLY A 56 -2.55 -17.53 -10.43
N LYS A 57 -3.41 -16.66 -10.96
CA LYS A 57 -3.24 -16.03 -12.28
C LYS A 57 -2.39 -14.75 -12.23
N THR A 58 -1.32 -14.77 -11.44
CA THR A 58 -0.40 -13.62 -11.34
C THR A 58 0.42 -13.48 -12.63
N VAL A 59 0.50 -12.23 -13.12
CA VAL A 59 1.28 -11.86 -14.32
C VAL A 59 2.30 -10.80 -13.93
N ILE A 60 3.58 -11.04 -14.23
CA ILE A 60 4.67 -10.11 -13.95
C ILE A 60 5.29 -9.67 -15.27
N GLY A 61 5.25 -8.38 -15.54
CA GLY A 61 5.77 -7.74 -16.72
C GLY A 61 7.30 -7.70 -16.79
N ALA A 62 7.82 -7.31 -17.94
CA ALA A 62 9.27 -7.23 -18.18
C ALA A 62 9.95 -6.21 -17.26
N ASN A 63 11.19 -6.50 -16.87
CA ASN A 63 12.03 -5.62 -16.04
C ASN A 63 11.41 -5.25 -14.68
N CYS A 64 10.47 -6.03 -14.18
CA CYS A 64 9.98 -5.89 -12.81
C CYS A 64 11.01 -6.42 -11.81
N VAL A 65 11.01 -5.85 -10.59
CA VAL A 65 11.76 -6.39 -9.45
C VAL A 65 10.79 -6.76 -8.36
N ILE A 66 10.67 -8.06 -8.07
CA ILE A 66 9.71 -8.58 -7.10
C ILE A 66 10.45 -9.17 -5.89
N GLY A 67 10.07 -8.70 -4.72
CA GLY A 67 10.65 -9.17 -3.46
C GLY A 67 11.60 -8.17 -2.79
N PRO A 68 12.31 -8.62 -1.72
CA PRO A 68 12.16 -9.94 -1.09
C PRO A 68 10.83 -10.08 -0.32
N ASN A 69 10.49 -11.31 0.08
CA ASN A 69 9.33 -11.60 0.96
C ASN A 69 8.01 -10.98 0.48
N THR A 70 7.75 -11.06 -0.81
CA THR A 70 6.56 -10.50 -1.45
C THR A 70 5.57 -11.62 -1.79
N LEU A 71 4.28 -11.39 -1.49
CA LEU A 71 3.20 -12.27 -1.91
C LEU A 71 2.35 -11.57 -2.96
N LEU A 72 2.21 -12.23 -4.11
CA LEU A 72 1.30 -11.80 -5.19
C LEU A 72 0.31 -12.95 -5.46
N GLU A 73 -0.98 -12.66 -5.40
CA GLU A 73 -2.03 -13.61 -5.75
C GLU A 73 -3.04 -12.97 -6.70
N ASN A 74 -3.25 -13.59 -7.87
CA ASN A 74 -4.12 -13.07 -8.93
C ASN A 74 -3.85 -11.59 -9.27
N THR A 75 -2.58 -11.20 -9.27
CA THR A 75 -2.17 -9.80 -9.40
C THR A 75 -1.40 -9.59 -10.69
N ILE A 76 -1.78 -8.58 -11.47
CA ILE A 76 -1.04 -8.13 -12.64
C ILE A 76 -0.06 -7.03 -12.19
N VAL A 77 1.20 -7.19 -12.50
CA VAL A 77 2.27 -6.18 -12.29
C VAL A 77 2.85 -5.83 -13.64
N GLU A 78 2.58 -4.65 -14.15
CA GLU A 78 3.09 -4.21 -15.45
C GLU A 78 4.57 -3.81 -15.40
N ALA A 79 5.16 -3.71 -16.61
CA ALA A 79 6.60 -3.58 -16.82
C ALA A 79 7.27 -2.45 -16.00
N GLY A 80 8.51 -2.68 -15.59
CA GLY A 80 9.35 -1.71 -14.89
C GLY A 80 8.96 -1.45 -13.44
N SER A 81 7.95 -2.15 -12.92
CA SER A 81 7.45 -1.95 -11.56
C SER A 81 8.27 -2.70 -10.52
N THR A 82 8.29 -2.16 -9.30
CA THR A 82 8.94 -2.80 -8.15
C THR A 82 7.91 -3.10 -7.07
N VAL A 83 7.92 -4.34 -6.53
CA VAL A 83 7.07 -4.73 -5.39
C VAL A 83 7.95 -5.32 -4.31
N ASN A 84 8.14 -4.58 -3.22
CA ASN A 84 9.09 -4.91 -2.16
C ASN A 84 8.37 -5.29 -0.87
N ALA A 85 8.65 -6.46 -0.31
CA ALA A 85 8.19 -6.95 1.01
C ALA A 85 6.70 -6.64 1.27
N SER A 86 5.85 -6.88 0.28
CA SER A 86 4.44 -6.46 0.28
C SER A 86 3.50 -7.60 -0.08
N GLN A 87 2.21 -7.42 0.16
CA GLN A 87 1.17 -8.38 -0.20
C GLN A 87 0.16 -7.73 -1.14
N CYS A 88 -0.06 -8.35 -2.31
CA CYS A 88 -1.01 -7.87 -3.30
C CYS A 88 -1.97 -8.98 -3.71
N TYR A 89 -3.27 -8.67 -3.73
CA TYR A 89 -4.34 -9.62 -4.02
C TYR A 89 -5.32 -9.05 -5.03
N ASP A 90 -5.67 -9.83 -6.05
CA ASP A 90 -6.71 -9.53 -7.04
C ASP A 90 -6.66 -8.06 -7.51
N SER A 91 -5.48 -7.60 -7.91
CA SER A 91 -5.20 -6.20 -8.22
C SER A 91 -4.43 -6.04 -9.53
N HIS A 92 -4.43 -4.82 -10.06
CA HIS A 92 -3.70 -4.47 -11.28
C HIS A 92 -2.79 -3.27 -11.00
N LEU A 93 -1.50 -3.51 -11.05
CA LEU A 93 -0.45 -2.52 -10.85
C LEU A 93 0.12 -2.12 -12.21
N GLY A 94 -0.09 -0.88 -12.60
CA GLY A 94 0.39 -0.31 -13.86
C GLY A 94 1.92 -0.24 -13.97
N PRO A 95 2.43 0.30 -15.08
CA PRO A 95 3.86 0.30 -15.34
C PRO A 95 4.61 1.28 -14.44
N ASN A 96 5.89 1.00 -14.20
CA ASN A 96 6.80 1.87 -13.43
C ASN A 96 6.33 2.20 -12.01
N ASN A 97 5.50 1.36 -11.42
CA ASN A 97 5.01 1.55 -10.05
C ASN A 97 6.07 1.16 -9.01
N LYS A 98 5.96 1.79 -7.83
CA LYS A 98 6.80 1.47 -6.67
C LYS A 98 5.90 1.09 -5.50
N ILE A 99 5.87 -0.20 -5.15
CA ILE A 99 5.03 -0.75 -4.11
C ILE A 99 5.88 -1.25 -2.95
N GLY A 100 5.60 -0.78 -1.76
CA GLY A 100 6.28 -1.22 -0.55
C GLY A 100 7.36 -0.27 -0.02
N PRO A 101 8.05 -0.73 1.05
CA PRO A 101 7.85 -2.02 1.72
C PRO A 101 6.59 -2.05 2.62
N PHE A 102 6.13 -3.26 2.97
CA PHE A 102 5.02 -3.51 3.90
C PHE A 102 3.69 -2.86 3.46
N THR A 103 3.43 -2.85 2.17
CA THR A 103 2.18 -2.38 1.59
C THR A 103 1.21 -3.56 1.48
N HIS A 104 -0.07 -3.30 1.78
CA HIS A 104 -1.16 -4.27 1.59
C HIS A 104 -2.11 -3.77 0.50
N VAL A 105 -1.92 -4.28 -0.71
CA VAL A 105 -2.79 -4.00 -1.86
C VAL A 105 -3.87 -5.05 -1.91
N ARG A 106 -5.12 -4.65 -1.62
CA ARG A 106 -6.26 -5.56 -1.55
C ARG A 106 -7.10 -5.51 -2.83
N THR A 107 -7.93 -6.53 -2.96
CA THR A 107 -8.86 -6.76 -4.07
C THR A 107 -9.49 -5.49 -4.64
N GLY A 108 -9.46 -5.38 -5.97
CA GLY A 108 -10.06 -4.28 -6.72
C GLY A 108 -9.24 -2.99 -6.72
N THR A 109 -7.97 -3.04 -6.31
CA THR A 109 -7.06 -1.90 -6.49
C THR A 109 -6.49 -1.92 -7.90
N VAL A 110 -6.56 -0.78 -8.58
CA VAL A 110 -5.98 -0.53 -9.89
C VAL A 110 -5.11 0.71 -9.83
N THR A 111 -3.92 0.64 -10.37
CA THR A 111 -3.02 1.80 -10.48
C THR A 111 -2.60 2.01 -11.93
N ASP A 112 -2.54 3.27 -12.37
CA ASP A 112 -1.92 3.64 -13.64
C ASP A 112 -0.38 3.76 -13.48
N GLU A 113 0.28 4.41 -14.44
CA GLU A 113 1.74 4.54 -14.49
C GLU A 113 2.30 5.38 -13.34
N GLY A 114 3.46 4.96 -12.81
CA GLY A 114 4.29 5.76 -11.90
C GLY A 114 3.69 5.99 -10.51
N VAL A 115 2.76 5.16 -10.08
CA VAL A 115 2.15 5.26 -8.74
C VAL A 115 3.11 4.72 -7.68
N HIS A 116 3.25 5.45 -6.58
CA HIS A 116 4.02 5.05 -5.41
C HIS A 116 3.10 4.77 -4.21
N LEU A 117 2.98 3.51 -3.83
CA LEU A 117 2.34 3.07 -2.58
C LEU A 117 3.42 2.60 -1.61
N GLY A 118 3.75 3.43 -0.63
CA GLY A 118 4.90 3.21 0.26
C GLY A 118 4.56 2.44 1.54
N ALA A 119 5.42 2.60 2.54
CA ALA A 119 5.40 1.78 3.75
C ALA A 119 4.10 1.89 4.55
N TYR A 120 3.54 0.72 4.90
CA TYR A 120 2.31 0.58 5.69
C TYR A 120 1.09 1.24 5.04
N VAL A 121 1.06 1.32 3.73
CA VAL A 121 -0.12 1.74 2.97
C VAL A 121 -1.02 0.53 2.75
N GLU A 122 -2.31 0.69 3.01
CA GLU A 122 -3.33 -0.29 2.67
C GLU A 122 -4.31 0.31 1.67
N THR A 123 -4.60 -0.44 0.59
CA THR A 123 -5.59 -0.04 -0.41
C THR A 123 -6.62 -1.13 -0.66
N LYS A 124 -7.85 -0.75 -1.00
CA LYS A 124 -8.93 -1.67 -1.37
C LYS A 124 -9.93 -1.00 -2.29
N ASN A 125 -10.29 -1.66 -3.41
CA ASN A 125 -11.30 -1.15 -4.33
C ASN A 125 -11.06 0.34 -4.67
N ALA A 126 -9.80 0.67 -4.99
CA ALA A 126 -9.34 2.03 -5.23
C ALA A 126 -8.65 2.12 -6.59
N ASN A 127 -8.96 3.18 -7.33
CA ASN A 127 -8.36 3.48 -8.62
C ASN A 127 -7.41 4.67 -8.46
N PHE A 128 -6.17 4.51 -8.87
CA PHE A 128 -5.16 5.58 -8.86
C PHE A 128 -4.76 5.89 -10.29
N ALA A 129 -5.04 7.10 -10.75
CA ALA A 129 -4.49 7.58 -12.00
C ALA A 129 -2.96 7.80 -11.88
N GLU A 130 -2.33 8.23 -12.96
CA GLU A 130 -0.88 8.41 -13.10
C GLU A 130 -0.22 9.26 -12.01
N GLY A 131 0.97 8.85 -11.57
CA GLY A 131 1.91 9.68 -10.79
C GLY A 131 1.51 9.97 -9.35
N ASN A 132 0.60 9.22 -8.78
CA ASN A 132 0.18 9.40 -7.39
C ASN A 132 1.25 8.97 -6.39
N THR A 133 1.35 9.71 -5.27
CA THR A 133 2.27 9.41 -4.18
C THR A 133 1.52 9.23 -2.86
N VAL A 134 1.60 8.03 -2.30
CA VAL A 134 1.05 7.62 -1.00
C VAL A 134 2.17 6.94 -0.23
N SER A 135 3.03 7.72 0.42
CA SER A 135 4.32 7.18 0.91
C SER A 135 4.26 6.44 2.24
N HIS A 136 3.28 6.75 3.12
CA HIS A 136 3.35 6.32 4.51
C HIS A 136 1.99 6.09 5.15
N LEU A 137 1.85 4.96 5.89
CA LEU A 137 0.81 4.69 6.90
C LEU A 137 -0.56 5.32 6.57
N THR A 138 -1.19 4.83 5.53
CA THR A 138 -2.39 5.44 4.93
C THR A 138 -3.36 4.34 4.54
N TYR A 139 -4.66 4.55 4.78
CA TYR A 139 -5.71 3.68 4.25
C TYR A 139 -6.51 4.38 3.16
N ILE A 140 -6.53 3.80 1.96
CA ILE A 140 -7.34 4.28 0.83
C ILE A 140 -8.24 3.16 0.35
N GLY A 141 -9.49 3.21 0.77
CA GLY A 141 -10.54 2.26 0.37
C GLY A 141 -11.69 2.95 -0.33
N ASP A 142 -12.29 2.28 -1.32
CA ASP A 142 -13.41 2.79 -2.09
C ASP A 142 -13.17 4.23 -2.58
N ALA A 143 -12.12 4.44 -3.38
CA ALA A 143 -11.71 5.76 -3.83
C ALA A 143 -11.34 5.80 -5.31
N ASP A 144 -11.61 6.93 -5.97
CA ASP A 144 -11.13 7.26 -7.30
C ASP A 144 -10.20 8.47 -7.20
N VAL A 145 -8.92 8.27 -7.50
CA VAL A 145 -7.86 9.26 -7.32
C VAL A 145 -7.37 9.72 -8.68
N GLY A 146 -7.47 11.00 -8.95
CA GLY A 146 -6.96 11.68 -10.15
C GLY A 146 -5.42 11.64 -10.22
N LYS A 147 -4.86 12.29 -11.22
CA LYS A 147 -3.41 12.29 -11.47
C LYS A 147 -2.63 13.14 -10.47
N TYR A 148 -1.40 12.73 -10.18
CA TYR A 148 -0.39 13.53 -9.45
C TYR A 148 -0.84 14.02 -8.07
N CYS A 149 -1.68 13.26 -7.39
CA CYS A 149 -2.08 13.57 -6.02
C CYS A 149 -0.99 13.11 -5.03
N ASN A 150 -0.89 13.84 -3.92
CA ASN A 150 -0.01 13.47 -2.82
C ASN A 150 -0.80 13.30 -1.53
N PHE A 151 -0.60 12.17 -0.86
CA PHE A 151 -1.26 11.86 0.41
C PHE A 151 -0.26 11.91 1.56
N GLY A 152 -0.56 12.76 2.53
CA GLY A 152 0.17 12.83 3.79
C GLY A 152 -0.05 11.60 4.66
N CYS A 153 0.95 11.29 5.48
CA CYS A 153 0.93 10.18 6.43
C CYS A 153 -0.32 10.23 7.33
N GLY A 154 -0.93 9.07 7.59
CA GLY A 154 -2.10 8.94 8.46
C GLY A 154 -3.42 9.35 7.82
N THR A 155 -3.46 9.56 6.50
CA THR A 155 -4.71 9.81 5.78
C THR A 155 -5.59 8.56 5.77
N VAL A 156 -6.89 8.75 5.98
CA VAL A 156 -7.89 7.68 5.95
C VAL A 156 -9.09 8.09 5.11
N THR A 157 -9.50 7.24 4.17
CA THR A 157 -10.84 7.29 3.59
C THR A 157 -11.80 6.55 4.53
N CYS A 158 -12.69 7.29 5.21
CA CYS A 158 -13.69 6.70 6.09
C CYS A 158 -14.88 6.23 5.23
N ASN A 159 -14.69 5.11 4.55
CA ASN A 159 -15.56 4.60 3.49
C ASN A 159 -16.76 3.75 3.98
N TYR A 160 -16.87 3.50 5.29
CA TYR A 160 -17.91 2.64 5.86
C TYR A 160 -18.62 3.30 7.04
N ASP A 161 -19.93 3.41 6.98
CA ASP A 161 -20.78 4.06 7.97
C ASP A 161 -21.37 3.09 9.02
N GLY A 162 -20.94 1.83 9.01
CA GLY A 162 -21.50 0.75 9.83
C GLY A 162 -22.52 -0.12 9.09
N LYS A 163 -23.02 0.32 7.93
CA LYS A 163 -23.99 -0.40 7.09
C LYS A 163 -23.63 -0.37 5.61
N ASN A 164 -23.28 0.79 5.07
CA ASN A 164 -23.02 1.01 3.65
C ASN A 164 -21.57 1.45 3.43
N LYS A 165 -21.06 1.17 2.24
CA LYS A 165 -19.80 1.71 1.75
C LYS A 165 -20.06 2.84 0.77
N SER A 166 -19.28 3.89 0.86
CA SER A 166 -19.30 5.04 -0.04
C SER A 166 -17.92 5.34 -0.57
N ARG A 167 -17.84 5.97 -1.74
CA ARG A 167 -16.56 6.30 -2.39
C ARG A 167 -16.17 7.75 -2.13
N CYS A 168 -14.84 7.96 -2.02
CA CYS A 168 -14.24 9.29 -2.14
C CYS A 168 -13.80 9.53 -3.58
N THR A 169 -13.90 10.76 -4.07
CA THR A 169 -13.33 11.18 -5.35
C THR A 169 -12.32 12.28 -5.12
N ILE A 170 -11.07 12.06 -5.55
CA ILE A 170 -9.97 13.01 -5.38
C ILE A 170 -9.54 13.51 -6.76
N GLY A 171 -9.64 14.80 -7.01
CA GLY A 171 -9.29 15.43 -8.28
C GLY A 171 -7.78 15.53 -8.50
N ASP A 172 -7.38 15.70 -9.77
CA ASP A 172 -5.97 15.81 -10.16
C ASP A 172 -5.20 16.84 -9.35
N GLY A 173 -3.96 16.52 -8.97
CA GLY A 173 -3.06 17.42 -8.27
C GLY A 173 -3.48 17.79 -6.86
N ALA A 174 -4.45 17.09 -6.28
CA ALA A 174 -4.86 17.34 -4.90
C ALA A 174 -3.74 16.98 -3.91
N PHE A 175 -3.61 17.79 -2.87
CA PHE A 175 -2.70 17.55 -1.75
C PHE A 175 -3.48 17.25 -0.48
N ILE A 176 -3.39 16.03 0.00
CA ILE A 176 -4.07 15.61 1.23
C ILE A 176 -3.07 15.72 2.39
N GLY A 177 -3.32 16.63 3.32
CA GLY A 177 -2.46 16.83 4.50
C GLY A 177 -2.42 15.62 5.42
N CYS A 178 -1.36 15.49 6.21
CA CYS A 178 -1.20 14.38 7.15
C CYS A 178 -2.38 14.28 8.13
N ASN A 179 -2.73 13.05 8.53
CA ASN A 179 -3.84 12.75 9.46
C ASN A 179 -5.18 13.39 9.01
N THR A 180 -5.42 13.45 7.70
CA THR A 180 -6.72 13.85 7.17
C THR A 180 -7.67 12.66 7.13
N ASN A 181 -8.88 12.82 7.66
CA ASN A 181 -9.97 11.88 7.50
C ASN A 181 -10.91 12.38 6.40
N LEU A 182 -11.09 11.61 5.34
CA LEU A 182 -12.07 11.86 4.28
C LEU A 182 -13.32 11.03 4.54
N VAL A 183 -14.38 11.64 5.07
CA VAL A 183 -15.62 10.93 5.41
C VAL A 183 -16.48 10.79 4.16
N ALA A 184 -16.47 9.59 3.60
CA ALA A 184 -17.19 9.29 2.36
C ALA A 184 -18.72 9.27 2.54
N PRO A 185 -19.50 9.71 1.53
CA PRO A 185 -19.02 10.20 0.23
C PRO A 185 -18.52 11.64 0.32
N VAL A 186 -17.33 11.92 -0.22
CA VAL A 186 -16.79 13.27 -0.30
C VAL A 186 -15.93 13.43 -1.57
N ARG A 187 -16.02 14.61 -2.19
CA ARG A 187 -15.19 15.00 -3.32
C ARG A 187 -14.15 16.02 -2.89
N VAL A 188 -12.88 15.73 -3.16
CA VAL A 188 -11.79 16.72 -3.10
C VAL A 188 -11.56 17.24 -4.51
N GLY A 189 -11.68 18.53 -4.72
CA GLY A 189 -11.54 19.18 -6.03
C GLY A 189 -10.12 19.10 -6.60
N LYS A 190 -9.99 19.37 -7.89
CA LYS A 190 -8.70 19.45 -8.59
C LYS A 190 -7.80 20.51 -7.97
N GLY A 191 -6.54 20.17 -7.72
CA GLY A 191 -5.57 21.08 -7.09
C GLY A 191 -5.94 21.55 -5.69
N ALA A 192 -6.94 20.94 -5.06
CA ALA A 192 -7.35 21.31 -3.72
C ALA A 192 -6.39 20.74 -2.65
N TYR A 193 -6.36 21.41 -1.52
CA TYR A 193 -5.54 21.04 -0.37
C TYR A 193 -6.41 20.77 0.85
N THR A 194 -6.01 19.80 1.67
CA THR A 194 -6.51 19.67 3.03
C THR A 194 -5.40 20.01 4.03
N ALA A 195 -5.72 20.77 5.07
CA ALA A 195 -4.77 21.02 6.15
C ALA A 195 -4.58 19.77 7.02
N ALA A 196 -3.36 19.55 7.48
CA ALA A 196 -3.06 18.40 8.36
C ALA A 196 -3.98 18.35 9.59
N GLY A 197 -4.44 17.15 9.95
CA GLY A 197 -5.32 16.90 11.09
C GLY A 197 -6.80 17.27 10.84
N SER A 198 -7.21 17.47 9.59
CA SER A 198 -8.59 17.83 9.26
C SER A 198 -9.49 16.61 9.08
N THR A 199 -10.76 16.70 9.49
CA THR A 199 -11.81 15.73 9.18
C THR A 199 -12.80 16.36 8.19
N ILE A 200 -12.75 15.90 6.94
CA ILE A 200 -13.50 16.46 5.82
C ILE A 200 -14.80 15.69 5.64
N THR A 201 -15.92 16.37 5.76
CA THR A 201 -17.28 15.82 5.66
C THR A 201 -18.11 16.44 4.53
N THR A 202 -17.57 17.44 3.83
CA THR A 202 -18.22 18.14 2.73
C THR A 202 -17.26 18.28 1.55
N ASP A 203 -17.84 18.40 0.35
CA ASP A 203 -17.04 18.55 -0.87
C ASP A 203 -16.16 19.78 -0.83
N ILE A 204 -14.92 19.63 -1.28
CA ILE A 204 -13.95 20.73 -1.41
C ILE A 204 -13.92 21.19 -2.86
N PRO A 205 -14.16 22.48 -3.16
CA PRO A 205 -14.02 23.03 -4.50
C PRO A 205 -12.61 22.90 -5.08
N ASP A 206 -12.50 23.00 -6.38
CA ASP A 206 -11.20 23.02 -7.05
C ASP A 206 -10.33 24.19 -6.55
N ASN A 207 -9.03 23.94 -6.39
CA ASN A 207 -8.02 24.90 -5.91
C ASN A 207 -8.30 25.52 -4.53
N ALA A 208 -9.17 24.93 -3.74
CA ALA A 208 -9.49 25.40 -2.39
C ALA A 208 -8.59 24.73 -1.33
N LEU A 209 -8.41 25.41 -0.21
CA LEU A 209 -7.84 24.83 1.01
C LEU A 209 -8.96 24.59 2.03
N ALA A 210 -9.15 23.33 2.41
CA ALA A 210 -10.06 22.94 3.48
C ALA A 210 -9.30 22.77 4.80
N ILE A 211 -9.80 23.37 5.86
CA ILE A 211 -9.24 23.29 7.22
C ILE A 211 -10.37 22.99 8.19
N GLU A 212 -10.31 21.82 8.83
CA GLU A 212 -11.22 21.43 9.92
C GLU A 212 -10.38 20.87 11.06
N ARG A 213 -10.07 21.73 12.04
CA ARG A 213 -9.35 21.36 13.27
C ARG A 213 -9.58 22.43 14.34
N GLY A 214 -9.50 22.01 15.61
CA GLY A 214 -9.63 22.94 16.74
C GLY A 214 -8.52 23.99 16.77
N ARG A 215 -8.83 25.13 17.39
CA ARG A 215 -7.83 26.18 17.65
C ARG A 215 -6.84 25.68 18.70
N GLU A 216 -5.55 25.82 18.45
CA GLU A 216 -4.50 25.47 19.39
C GLU A 216 -4.60 26.27 20.69
N THR A 217 -4.39 25.57 21.81
CA THR A 217 -4.31 26.17 23.15
C THR A 217 -3.00 25.77 23.79
N ILE A 218 -2.17 26.76 24.12
CA ILE A 218 -0.89 26.57 24.81
C ILE A 218 -1.08 26.84 26.30
N LYS A 219 -0.62 25.92 27.13
CA LYS A 219 -0.57 26.04 28.60
C LYS A 219 0.87 26.09 29.06
N GLU A 220 1.39 27.29 29.27
CA GLU A 220 2.76 27.50 29.72
C GLU A 220 3.01 26.85 31.09
N GLY A 221 4.21 26.33 31.32
CA GLY A 221 4.62 25.68 32.57
C GLY A 221 3.95 24.34 32.87
N TYR A 222 3.07 23.83 31.98
CA TYR A 222 2.35 22.58 32.24
C TYR A 222 3.30 21.36 32.32
N ALA A 223 4.27 21.28 31.45
CA ALA A 223 5.21 20.16 31.40
C ALA A 223 6.15 20.14 32.60
N GLU A 224 6.60 21.30 33.08
CA GLU A 224 7.46 21.44 34.25
C GLU A 224 6.81 20.87 35.51
N LYS A 225 5.54 21.22 35.78
CA LYS A 225 4.76 20.68 36.90
C LYS A 225 4.60 19.15 36.82
N LYS A 226 4.37 18.61 35.62
CA LYS A 226 4.24 17.18 35.40
C LYS A 226 5.56 16.43 35.52
N LEU A 227 6.64 17.02 35.05
CA LEU A 227 7.97 16.43 35.15
C LEU A 227 8.39 16.30 36.61
N LYS A 228 8.24 17.37 37.43
CA LYS A 228 8.56 17.37 38.85
C LYS A 228 7.79 16.22 39.55
N ALA A 229 6.48 16.14 39.41
CA ALA A 229 5.69 15.08 40.05
C ALA A 229 6.09 13.66 39.61
N ARG A 230 6.52 13.51 38.35
CA ARG A 230 6.98 12.21 37.81
C ARG A 230 8.36 11.83 38.35
N THR A 231 9.27 12.79 38.49
CA THR A 231 10.57 12.58 39.05
C THR A 231 10.48 12.20 40.53
N GLU A 232 9.73 12.93 41.32
CA GLU A 232 9.49 12.61 42.75
C GLU A 232 8.91 11.20 42.92
N LYS A 233 7.97 10.81 42.09
CA LYS A 233 7.41 9.45 42.10
C LYS A 233 8.45 8.40 41.75
N PHE A 234 9.31 8.65 40.76
CA PHE A 234 10.35 7.74 40.33
C PHE A 234 11.39 7.56 41.45
N GLU A 235 11.83 8.65 42.10
CA GLU A 235 12.79 8.65 43.23
C GLU A 235 12.20 7.87 44.44
N ALA A 236 10.92 8.10 44.76
CA ALA A 236 10.25 7.37 45.83
C ALA A 236 10.16 5.85 45.59
N ILE A 237 9.99 5.42 44.31
CA ILE A 237 9.94 3.99 43.97
C ILE A 237 11.33 3.33 43.97
N HIS A 238 12.37 4.08 43.62
CA HIS A 238 13.70 3.53 43.39
C HIS A 238 14.72 3.91 44.49
N GLY A 239 14.27 4.59 45.56
CA GLY A 239 15.08 4.90 46.74
C GLY A 239 16.27 5.85 46.45
N LYS A 240 16.07 6.79 45.56
CA LYS A 240 17.04 7.83 45.20
C LYS A 240 16.64 9.16 45.83
#